data_cb90b80b60e2bfa768b2835c64d25153
#
_entry.id   cb90b80b60e2bfa768b2835c64d25153
#
_cell.length_a   1.000
_cell.length_b   1.000
_cell.length_c   1.000
_cell.angle_alpha   90.00
_cell.angle_beta   90.00
_cell.angle_gamma   90.00
#
_symmetry.space_group_name_H-M   'P 1'
#
loop_
_entity.id
_entity.type
_entity.pdbx_description
1 polymer ?
#
loop_
_entity_poly.entity_id
_entity_poly.type
_entity_poly.pdbx_seq_one_letter_code
_entity_poly.pdbx_strand_id
1 'polypeptide(L)'
;MNSKKTFLVCHGAWGGGWSWKKMHPLMQAAGHRLVTPTYTGLGERVHLMNASVDLDTHIEDVVNVIKFEDLRDVVLLGHSYGGMVATGVADRARDCVSQLIYLDAFVPEDGQSLLDLNDADRQRMNELGKGGEWRVPPRPVSPDTAEADLCWLNARRVDMAIGCFDKKLKLHGGPLTLPRSYIYAKQITPADTFGPFARRTKDAPGWRYFEIDSTHTPNVTAPETLMALLQKIVA
;
A
#
# COMPACT_ATOMS: atom_id res chain seq x y z
N MET A 1 -15.31 25.02 0.03
CA MET A 1 -15.69 23.69 -0.46
C MET A 1 -14.41 22.98 -0.82
N ASN A 2 -14.11 21.81 -0.20
CA ASN A 2 -12.92 21.04 -0.60
C ASN A 2 -13.07 20.60 -2.06
N SER A 3 -12.02 20.79 -2.85
CA SER A 3 -12.03 20.37 -4.25
C SER A 3 -12.14 18.84 -4.33
N LYS A 4 -12.94 18.35 -5.28
CA LYS A 4 -13.04 16.90 -5.58
C LYS A 4 -11.66 16.34 -5.92
N LYS A 5 -11.26 15.26 -5.23
CA LYS A 5 -9.99 14.56 -5.47
C LYS A 5 -10.22 13.15 -5.99
N THR A 6 -9.26 12.64 -6.75
CA THR A 6 -9.19 11.24 -7.13
C THR A 6 -8.11 10.56 -6.30
N PHE A 7 -8.51 9.62 -5.43
CA PHE A 7 -7.60 8.76 -4.68
C PHE A 7 -7.37 7.46 -5.47
N LEU A 8 -6.11 7.09 -5.65
CA LEU A 8 -5.71 5.83 -6.25
C LEU A 8 -4.94 5.02 -5.22
N VAL A 9 -5.40 3.81 -4.96
CA VAL A 9 -4.84 2.97 -3.90
C VAL A 9 -3.85 1.96 -4.45
N CYS A 10 -2.68 1.92 -3.85
CA CYS A 10 -1.75 0.81 -3.90
C CYS A 10 -1.94 -0.02 -2.62
N HIS A 11 -2.65 -1.15 -2.72
CA HIS A 11 -3.04 -1.96 -1.56
C HIS A 11 -1.89 -2.79 -0.97
N GLY A 12 -2.07 -3.29 0.25
CA GLY A 12 -1.09 -4.13 0.95
C GLY A 12 -0.92 -5.53 0.35
N ALA A 13 0.08 -6.26 0.83
CA ALA A 13 0.36 -7.62 0.42
C ALA A 13 -0.84 -8.57 0.65
N TRP A 14 -0.93 -9.62 -0.17
CA TRP A 14 -1.94 -10.69 -0.11
C TRP A 14 -3.40 -10.25 -0.29
N GLY A 15 -3.64 -8.95 -0.45
CA GLY A 15 -4.97 -8.34 -0.52
C GLY A 15 -5.45 -8.10 -1.95
N GLY A 16 -6.23 -7.04 -2.11
CA GLY A 16 -6.78 -6.58 -3.38
C GLY A 16 -7.56 -5.29 -3.18
N GLY A 17 -8.02 -4.69 -4.26
CA GLY A 17 -8.89 -3.51 -4.22
C GLY A 17 -10.16 -3.74 -3.38
N TRP A 18 -10.64 -4.98 -3.33
CA TRP A 18 -11.78 -5.40 -2.51
C TRP A 18 -11.64 -5.05 -1.02
N SER A 19 -10.41 -5.01 -0.48
CA SER A 19 -10.15 -4.69 0.94
C SER A 19 -10.47 -3.23 1.30
N TRP A 20 -10.69 -2.38 0.30
CA TRP A 20 -11.07 -0.97 0.46
C TRP A 20 -12.58 -0.73 0.35
N LYS A 21 -13.39 -1.80 0.30
CA LYS A 21 -14.84 -1.72 0.12
C LYS A 21 -15.54 -0.78 1.10
N LYS A 22 -15.12 -0.75 2.38
CA LYS A 22 -15.71 0.14 3.40
C LYS A 22 -15.42 1.62 3.14
N MET A 23 -14.31 1.93 2.45
CA MET A 23 -13.92 3.31 2.13
C MET A 23 -14.72 3.92 0.95
N HIS A 24 -15.23 3.11 0.02
CA HIS A 24 -15.95 3.61 -1.15
C HIS A 24 -17.15 4.53 -0.81
N PRO A 25 -18.11 4.12 0.07
CA PRO A 25 -19.24 4.99 0.41
C PRO A 25 -18.80 6.26 1.14
N LEU A 26 -17.76 6.20 1.97
CA LEU A 26 -17.24 7.36 2.70
C LEU A 26 -16.59 8.38 1.74
N MET A 27 -15.78 7.90 0.79
CA MET A 27 -15.17 8.74 -0.24
C MET A 27 -16.22 9.39 -1.13
N GLN A 28 -17.24 8.63 -1.55
CA GLN A 28 -18.34 9.14 -2.37
C GLN A 28 -19.15 10.21 -1.62
N ALA A 29 -19.47 9.98 -0.35
CA ALA A 29 -20.18 10.96 0.48
C ALA A 29 -19.39 12.26 0.66
N ALA A 30 -18.04 12.18 0.68
CA ALA A 30 -17.16 13.34 0.73
C ALA A 30 -16.92 14.00 -0.63
N GLY A 31 -17.52 13.49 -1.71
CA GLY A 31 -17.38 14.03 -3.07
C GLY A 31 -16.08 13.63 -3.77
N HIS A 32 -15.32 12.67 -3.24
CA HIS A 32 -14.08 12.16 -3.83
C HIS A 32 -14.32 10.92 -4.68
N ARG A 33 -13.43 10.67 -5.66
CA ARG A 33 -13.34 9.40 -6.38
C ARG A 33 -12.32 8.52 -5.70
N LEU A 34 -12.65 7.23 -5.49
CA LEU A 34 -11.73 6.20 -5.01
C LEU A 34 -11.54 5.15 -6.10
N VAL A 35 -10.29 4.92 -6.52
CA VAL A 35 -9.89 3.90 -7.50
C VAL A 35 -9.02 2.89 -6.77
N THR A 36 -9.42 1.61 -6.81
CA THR A 36 -8.79 0.54 -6.04
C THR A 36 -8.45 -0.66 -6.94
N PRO A 37 -7.43 -0.52 -7.82
CA PRO A 37 -7.02 -1.63 -8.67
C PRO A 37 -6.50 -2.80 -7.83
N THR A 38 -6.71 -4.02 -8.30
CA THR A 38 -6.07 -5.21 -7.75
C THR A 38 -4.88 -5.60 -8.62
N TYR A 39 -3.75 -5.89 -8.01
CA TYR A 39 -2.53 -6.28 -8.73
C TYR A 39 -2.67 -7.67 -9.36
N THR A 40 -1.91 -7.90 -10.43
CA THR A 40 -1.80 -9.20 -11.11
C THR A 40 -1.45 -10.30 -10.11
N GLY A 41 -2.19 -11.41 -10.18
CA GLY A 41 -2.02 -12.57 -9.32
C GLY A 41 -2.67 -12.47 -7.94
N LEU A 42 -3.35 -11.36 -7.61
CA LEU A 42 -4.01 -11.19 -6.31
C LEU A 42 -5.53 -11.01 -6.46
N GLY A 43 -6.25 -11.21 -5.36
CA GLY A 43 -7.70 -11.04 -5.30
C GLY A 43 -8.44 -11.71 -6.47
N GLU A 44 -9.32 -11.00 -7.13
CA GLU A 44 -10.07 -11.47 -8.31
C GLU A 44 -9.20 -11.77 -9.53
N ARG A 45 -7.91 -11.36 -9.49
CA ARG A 45 -6.92 -11.64 -10.53
C ARG A 45 -5.98 -12.79 -10.19
N VAL A 46 -6.32 -13.60 -9.18
CA VAL A 46 -5.49 -14.73 -8.69
C VAL A 46 -5.14 -15.75 -9.78
N HIS A 47 -6.02 -15.91 -10.78
CA HIS A 47 -5.79 -16.79 -11.94
C HIS A 47 -4.58 -16.39 -12.81
N LEU A 48 -4.04 -15.18 -12.63
CA LEU A 48 -2.84 -14.69 -13.32
C LEU A 48 -1.55 -14.92 -12.52
N MET A 49 -1.66 -15.55 -11.32
CA MET A 49 -0.52 -15.79 -10.44
C MET A 49 0.47 -16.77 -11.09
N ASN A 50 1.73 -16.36 -11.15
CA ASN A 50 2.85 -17.17 -11.60
C ASN A 50 4.18 -16.68 -10.99
N ALA A 51 5.25 -17.46 -11.12
CA ALA A 51 6.54 -17.17 -10.48
C ALA A 51 7.27 -15.92 -11.02
N SER A 52 6.87 -15.40 -12.18
CA SER A 52 7.48 -14.19 -12.77
C SER A 52 6.82 -12.90 -12.32
N VAL A 53 5.72 -12.97 -11.59
CA VAL A 53 5.06 -11.78 -11.01
C VAL A 53 5.97 -11.19 -9.94
N ASP A 54 6.29 -9.90 -10.08
CA ASP A 54 7.20 -9.19 -9.19
C ASP A 54 6.70 -7.76 -8.88
N LEU A 55 7.52 -6.96 -8.19
CA LEU A 55 7.21 -5.57 -7.85
C LEU A 55 6.97 -4.71 -9.11
N ASP A 56 7.75 -4.91 -10.18
CA ASP A 56 7.58 -4.14 -11.42
C ASP A 56 6.24 -4.44 -12.09
N THR A 57 5.78 -5.71 -12.06
CA THR A 57 4.44 -6.10 -12.53
C THR A 57 3.34 -5.32 -11.80
N HIS A 58 3.41 -5.24 -10.48
CA HIS A 58 2.41 -4.52 -9.68
C HIS A 58 2.46 -2.99 -9.88
N ILE A 59 3.64 -2.43 -10.07
CA ILE A 59 3.79 -1.01 -10.43
C ILE A 59 3.13 -0.74 -11.78
N GLU A 60 3.38 -1.58 -12.77
CA GLU A 60 2.81 -1.44 -14.12
C GLU A 60 1.29 -1.59 -14.13
N ASP A 61 0.72 -2.49 -13.33
CA ASP A 61 -0.73 -2.61 -13.14
C ASP A 61 -1.36 -1.24 -12.78
N VAL A 62 -0.75 -0.51 -11.84
CA VAL A 62 -1.29 0.78 -11.37
C VAL A 62 -0.99 1.92 -12.35
N VAL A 63 0.20 1.95 -12.95
CA VAL A 63 0.57 2.92 -14.00
C VAL A 63 -0.40 2.81 -15.17
N ASN A 64 -0.76 1.59 -15.57
CA ASN A 64 -1.72 1.37 -16.65
C ASN A 64 -3.13 1.84 -16.27
N VAL A 65 -3.57 1.70 -15.00
CA VAL A 65 -4.84 2.30 -14.56
C VAL A 65 -4.81 3.83 -14.72
N ILE A 66 -3.73 4.49 -14.31
CA ILE A 66 -3.57 5.94 -14.51
C ILE A 66 -3.69 6.29 -16.00
N LYS A 67 -3.00 5.55 -16.86
CA LYS A 67 -2.94 5.80 -18.30
C LYS A 67 -4.28 5.55 -18.99
N PHE A 68 -4.91 4.39 -18.77
CA PHE A 68 -6.10 3.98 -19.50
C PHE A 68 -7.40 4.56 -18.95
N GLU A 69 -7.40 5.10 -17.73
CA GLU A 69 -8.51 5.86 -17.17
C GLU A 69 -8.27 7.39 -17.21
N ASP A 70 -7.24 7.84 -17.91
CA ASP A 70 -6.86 9.26 -18.09
C ASP A 70 -6.80 10.04 -16.77
N LEU A 71 -6.28 9.38 -15.71
CA LEU A 71 -6.23 9.99 -14.39
C LEU A 71 -5.17 11.09 -14.33
N ARG A 72 -5.52 12.22 -13.70
CA ARG A 72 -4.64 13.37 -13.43
C ARG A 72 -4.89 13.87 -12.01
N ASP A 73 -3.94 14.62 -11.46
CA ASP A 73 -3.98 15.17 -10.10
C ASP A 73 -4.30 14.12 -9.03
N VAL A 74 -3.75 12.92 -9.21
CA VAL A 74 -4.02 11.77 -8.36
C VAL A 74 -3.40 11.95 -6.99
N VAL A 75 -4.20 11.73 -5.94
CA VAL A 75 -3.69 11.45 -4.59
C VAL A 75 -3.41 9.96 -4.51
N LEU A 76 -2.13 9.59 -4.61
CA LEU A 76 -1.70 8.21 -4.57
C LEU A 76 -1.53 7.76 -3.11
N LEU A 77 -2.16 6.65 -2.73
CA LEU A 77 -2.17 6.14 -1.37
C LEU A 77 -1.59 4.73 -1.33
N GLY A 78 -0.40 4.58 -0.75
CA GLY A 78 0.26 3.29 -0.55
C GLY A 78 0.04 2.78 0.87
N HIS A 79 -0.54 1.57 1.02
CA HIS A 79 -0.73 0.91 2.30
C HIS A 79 0.21 -0.31 2.43
N SER A 80 0.96 -0.41 3.52
CA SER A 80 1.81 -1.58 3.76
C SER A 80 2.83 -1.82 2.64
N TYR A 81 2.86 -3.02 2.03
CA TYR A 81 3.57 -3.34 0.79
C TYR A 81 3.28 -2.34 -0.33
N GLY A 82 2.05 -1.82 -0.38
CA GLY A 82 1.65 -0.81 -1.37
C GLY A 82 2.48 0.47 -1.34
N GLY A 83 3.26 0.72 -0.29
CA GLY A 83 4.26 1.79 -0.27
C GLY A 83 5.40 1.58 -1.26
N MET A 84 5.85 0.31 -1.46
CA MET A 84 6.82 -0.05 -2.51
C MET A 84 6.26 0.27 -3.90
N VAL A 85 5.02 -0.18 -4.15
CA VAL A 85 4.32 0.04 -5.43
C VAL A 85 4.08 1.54 -5.67
N ALA A 86 3.53 2.25 -4.66
CA ALA A 86 3.22 3.68 -4.78
C ALA A 86 4.45 4.53 -5.07
N THR A 87 5.61 4.19 -4.49
CA THR A 87 6.87 4.88 -4.78
C THR A 87 7.27 4.71 -6.25
N GLY A 88 7.19 3.48 -6.78
CA GLY A 88 7.47 3.21 -8.19
C GLY A 88 6.48 3.85 -9.16
N VAL A 89 5.18 3.85 -8.80
CA VAL A 89 4.13 4.52 -9.58
C VAL A 89 4.36 6.04 -9.61
N ALA A 90 4.65 6.65 -8.46
CA ALA A 90 4.94 8.07 -8.37
C ALA A 90 6.16 8.49 -9.20
N ASP A 91 7.14 7.59 -9.35
CA ASP A 91 8.29 7.82 -10.22
C ASP A 91 7.93 7.69 -11.71
N ARG A 92 7.16 6.66 -12.11
CA ARG A 92 6.82 6.40 -13.52
C ARG A 92 5.70 7.29 -14.07
N ALA A 93 4.83 7.83 -13.20
CA ALA A 93 3.67 8.65 -13.56
C ALA A 93 3.71 10.05 -12.90
N ARG A 94 4.90 10.68 -12.83
CA ARG A 94 5.16 11.95 -12.12
C ARG A 94 4.17 13.05 -12.47
N ASP A 95 3.85 13.22 -13.74
CA ASP A 95 2.96 14.28 -14.23
C ASP A 95 1.47 14.05 -13.89
N CYS A 96 1.15 12.87 -13.37
CA CYS A 96 -0.22 12.48 -13.05
C CYS A 96 -0.49 12.46 -11.54
N VAL A 97 0.56 12.38 -10.71
CA VAL A 97 0.46 12.27 -9.25
C VAL A 97 0.72 13.61 -8.60
N SER A 98 -0.27 14.15 -7.87
CA SER A 98 -0.16 15.43 -7.18
C SER A 98 0.29 15.31 -5.72
N GLN A 99 0.05 14.16 -5.09
CA GLN A 99 0.40 13.91 -3.70
C GLN A 99 0.59 12.41 -3.46
N LEU A 100 1.50 12.05 -2.55
CA LEU A 100 1.76 10.67 -2.13
C LEU A 100 1.52 10.51 -0.63
N ILE A 101 0.66 9.57 -0.25
CA ILE A 101 0.33 9.24 1.12
C ILE A 101 0.79 7.80 1.40
N TYR A 102 1.59 7.62 2.44
CA TYR A 102 1.98 6.32 2.98
C TYR A 102 1.14 6.03 4.22
N LEU A 103 0.30 5.00 4.16
CA LEU A 103 -0.53 4.55 5.26
C LEU A 103 0.10 3.30 5.87
N ASP A 104 0.75 3.46 7.01
CA ASP A 104 1.44 2.38 7.73
C ASP A 104 2.21 1.47 6.75
N ALA A 105 3.16 2.06 6.01
CA ALA A 105 3.70 1.51 4.79
C ALA A 105 5.23 1.58 4.71
N PHE A 106 5.80 0.72 3.88
CA PHE A 106 7.21 0.81 3.50
C PHE A 106 7.47 2.08 2.70
N VAL A 107 8.60 2.74 2.96
CA VAL A 107 9.07 3.93 2.24
C VAL A 107 10.45 3.60 1.67
N PRO A 108 10.51 3.00 0.47
CA PRO A 108 11.77 2.58 -0.13
C PRO A 108 12.55 3.75 -0.73
N GLU A 109 13.84 3.54 -0.85
CA GLU A 109 14.77 4.30 -1.68
C GLU A 109 15.13 3.52 -2.94
N ASP A 110 15.79 4.17 -3.90
CA ASP A 110 16.26 3.50 -5.11
C ASP A 110 17.19 2.33 -4.78
N GLY A 111 16.99 1.21 -5.47
CA GLY A 111 17.76 -0.01 -5.28
C GLY A 111 17.36 -0.87 -4.09
N GLN A 112 16.34 -0.49 -3.30
CA GLN A 112 15.87 -1.29 -2.17
C GLN A 112 14.71 -2.22 -2.57
N SER A 113 14.76 -3.45 -2.09
CA SER A 113 13.63 -4.38 -2.05
C SER A 113 12.89 -4.26 -0.70
N LEU A 114 11.71 -4.87 -0.58
CA LEU A 114 11.04 -4.97 0.71
C LEU A 114 11.90 -5.76 1.71
N LEU A 115 12.61 -6.78 1.24
CA LEU A 115 13.49 -7.59 2.09
C LEU A 115 14.71 -6.81 2.60
N ASP A 116 15.13 -5.74 1.92
CA ASP A 116 16.17 -4.83 2.42
C ASP A 116 15.64 -3.93 3.55
N LEU A 117 14.32 -3.77 3.64
CA LEU A 117 13.64 -2.90 4.61
C LEU A 117 13.07 -3.67 5.81
N ASN A 118 13.02 -5.01 5.75
CA ASN A 118 12.42 -5.85 6.79
C ASN A 118 13.14 -7.19 6.95
N ASP A 119 14.00 -7.26 7.97
CA ASP A 119 14.80 -8.46 8.27
C ASP A 119 13.94 -9.69 8.61
N ALA A 120 12.78 -9.51 9.25
CA ALA A 120 11.89 -10.61 9.60
C ALA A 120 11.25 -11.23 8.34
N ASP A 121 10.90 -10.41 7.34
CA ASP A 121 10.45 -10.92 6.04
C ASP A 121 11.60 -11.57 5.29
N ARG A 122 12.79 -11.00 5.33
CA ARG A 122 13.99 -11.60 4.71
C ARG A 122 14.25 -13.00 5.25
N GLN A 123 14.24 -13.19 6.56
CA GLN A 123 14.42 -14.50 7.18
C GLN A 123 13.35 -15.50 6.72
N ARG A 124 12.09 -15.07 6.75
CA ARG A 124 10.95 -15.91 6.31
C ARG A 124 11.08 -16.32 4.85
N MET A 125 11.42 -15.38 3.94
CA MET A 125 11.56 -15.68 2.51
C MET A 125 12.74 -16.59 2.24
N ASN A 126 13.84 -16.44 2.96
CA ASN A 126 14.99 -17.33 2.85
C ASN A 126 14.64 -18.78 3.26
N GLU A 127 13.80 -18.97 4.29
CA GLU A 127 13.35 -20.31 4.68
C GLU A 127 12.42 -20.94 3.63
N LEU A 128 11.48 -20.18 3.09
CA LEU A 128 10.61 -20.65 2.00
C LEU A 128 11.40 -21.02 0.75
N GLY A 129 12.36 -20.18 0.37
CA GLY A 129 13.19 -20.39 -0.82
C GLY A 129 14.09 -21.64 -0.76
N LYS A 130 14.48 -22.10 0.45
CA LYS A 130 15.25 -23.36 0.61
C LYS A 130 14.51 -24.58 0.07
N GLY A 131 13.16 -24.58 0.14
CA GLY A 131 12.31 -25.62 -0.41
C GLY A 131 11.96 -25.45 -1.89
N GLY A 132 12.46 -24.40 -2.56
CA GLY A 132 12.07 -24.06 -3.93
C GLY A 132 10.69 -23.42 -4.04
N GLU A 133 10.08 -23.03 -2.91
CA GLU A 133 8.77 -22.40 -2.90
C GLU A 133 8.89 -20.92 -3.33
N TRP A 134 8.09 -20.55 -4.31
CA TRP A 134 8.01 -19.19 -4.82
C TRP A 134 6.76 -18.44 -4.37
N ARG A 135 5.80 -19.15 -3.73
CA ARG A 135 4.59 -18.60 -3.16
C ARG A 135 4.79 -18.27 -1.69
N VAL A 136 4.36 -17.08 -1.32
CA VAL A 136 4.44 -16.57 0.04
C VAL A 136 3.03 -16.52 0.61
N PRO A 137 2.68 -17.40 1.56
CA PRO A 137 1.36 -17.42 2.16
C PRO A 137 1.11 -16.16 3.00
N PRO A 138 -0.16 -15.74 3.17
CA PRO A 138 -0.52 -14.58 3.97
C PRO A 138 -0.03 -14.71 5.43
N ARG A 139 0.38 -13.57 6.00
CA ARG A 139 0.58 -13.48 7.46
C ARG A 139 -0.77 -13.44 8.19
N PRO A 140 -0.86 -13.88 9.45
CA PRO A 140 -2.06 -13.67 10.26
C PRO A 140 -2.49 -12.18 10.26
N VAL A 141 -3.79 -11.95 10.29
CA VAL A 141 -4.36 -10.61 10.51
C VAL A 141 -4.21 -10.26 11.99
N SER A 142 -4.17 -8.97 12.33
CA SER A 142 -4.08 -8.51 13.71
C SER A 142 -5.19 -9.12 14.60
N PRO A 143 -4.86 -9.65 15.79
CA PRO A 143 -5.78 -10.44 16.60
C PRO A 143 -6.95 -9.64 17.17
N ASP A 144 -6.86 -8.31 17.20
CA ASP A 144 -7.92 -7.38 17.60
C ASP A 144 -8.90 -7.03 16.47
N THR A 145 -8.72 -7.59 15.27
CA THR A 145 -9.67 -7.43 14.17
C THR A 145 -10.98 -8.14 14.52
N ALA A 146 -12.12 -7.44 14.39
CA ALA A 146 -13.43 -8.03 14.66
C ALA A 146 -13.63 -9.33 13.86
N GLU A 147 -14.28 -10.32 14.48
CA GLU A 147 -14.43 -11.67 13.92
C GLU A 147 -15.02 -11.65 12.50
N ALA A 148 -16.04 -10.84 12.27
CA ALA A 148 -16.65 -10.71 10.95
C ALA A 148 -15.67 -10.17 9.89
N ASP A 149 -14.83 -9.20 10.24
CA ASP A 149 -13.79 -8.65 9.36
C ASP A 149 -12.66 -9.68 9.17
N LEU A 150 -12.29 -10.40 10.23
CA LEU A 150 -11.28 -11.46 10.18
C LEU A 150 -11.69 -12.58 9.23
N CYS A 151 -12.93 -13.09 9.36
CA CYS A 151 -13.49 -14.10 8.46
C CYS A 151 -13.54 -13.58 7.01
N TRP A 152 -13.97 -12.32 6.81
CA TRP A 152 -14.07 -11.71 5.50
C TRP A 152 -12.70 -11.55 4.82
N LEU A 153 -11.67 -11.11 5.56
CA LEU A 153 -10.30 -10.96 5.07
C LEU A 153 -9.67 -12.32 4.74
N ASN A 154 -9.73 -13.27 5.67
CA ASN A 154 -9.07 -14.58 5.50
C ASN A 154 -9.65 -15.38 4.33
N ALA A 155 -10.94 -15.26 4.05
CA ALA A 155 -11.58 -15.93 2.91
C ALA A 155 -11.13 -15.38 1.53
N ARG A 156 -10.42 -14.25 1.47
CA ARG A 156 -10.08 -13.53 0.22
C ARG A 156 -8.61 -13.29 0.01
N ARG A 157 -7.81 -13.45 1.04
CA ARG A 157 -6.36 -13.29 0.94
C ARG A 157 -5.76 -14.52 0.27
N VAL A 158 -4.85 -14.29 -0.67
CA VAL A 158 -4.21 -15.33 -1.47
C VAL A 158 -2.69 -15.22 -1.36
N ASP A 159 -1.99 -16.30 -1.71
CA ASP A 159 -0.53 -16.30 -1.77
C ASP A 159 -0.03 -15.22 -2.72
N MET A 160 1.22 -14.82 -2.55
CA MET A 160 1.88 -13.79 -3.33
C MET A 160 3.25 -14.28 -3.80
N ALA A 161 3.67 -13.93 -5.01
CA ALA A 161 4.96 -14.35 -5.52
C ALA A 161 6.12 -13.72 -4.73
N ILE A 162 7.17 -14.49 -4.47
CA ILE A 162 8.35 -14.03 -3.72
C ILE A 162 9.03 -12.85 -4.42
N GLY A 163 8.99 -12.79 -5.76
CA GLY A 163 9.51 -11.67 -6.55
C GLY A 163 8.92 -10.31 -6.17
N CYS A 164 7.71 -10.26 -5.63
CA CYS A 164 7.11 -9.01 -5.15
C CYS A 164 7.83 -8.43 -3.91
N PHE A 165 8.52 -9.28 -3.15
CA PHE A 165 9.24 -8.90 -1.94
C PHE A 165 10.74 -8.69 -2.20
N ASP A 166 11.33 -9.49 -3.09
CA ASP A 166 12.77 -9.52 -3.35
C ASP A 166 13.22 -8.56 -4.46
N LYS A 167 12.33 -8.25 -5.41
CA LYS A 167 12.64 -7.32 -6.50
C LYS A 167 13.00 -5.95 -5.97
N LYS A 168 14.19 -5.47 -6.35
CA LYS A 168 14.65 -4.13 -6.02
C LYS A 168 13.90 -3.08 -6.83
N LEU A 169 13.38 -2.08 -6.14
CA LEU A 169 12.77 -0.91 -6.78
C LEU A 169 13.83 -0.15 -7.57
N LYS A 170 13.49 0.23 -8.80
CA LYS A 170 14.33 1.08 -9.63
C LYS A 170 13.59 2.38 -9.95
N LEU A 171 14.17 3.50 -9.51
CA LEU A 171 13.68 4.85 -9.80
C LEU A 171 14.45 5.44 -10.99
N HIS A 172 13.75 6.07 -11.91
CA HIS A 172 14.31 6.60 -13.15
C HIS A 172 14.39 8.13 -13.18
N GLY A 173 13.52 8.81 -12.43
CA GLY A 173 13.35 10.25 -12.47
C GLY A 173 14.07 11.02 -11.36
N GLY A 174 14.96 10.36 -10.58
CA GLY A 174 15.61 10.98 -9.43
C GLY A 174 14.65 11.20 -8.23
N PRO A 175 15.00 12.03 -7.24
CA PRO A 175 14.20 12.23 -6.04
C PRO A 175 12.76 12.67 -6.33
N LEU A 176 11.80 12.14 -5.56
CA LEU A 176 10.41 12.57 -5.61
C LEU A 176 10.25 13.92 -4.91
N THR A 177 9.77 14.92 -5.64
CA THR A 177 9.60 16.30 -5.14
C THR A 177 8.15 16.64 -4.78
N LEU A 178 7.21 15.73 -5.04
CA LEU A 178 5.79 15.92 -4.72
C LEU A 178 5.54 15.96 -3.20
N PRO A 179 4.44 16.59 -2.73
CA PRO A 179 4.04 16.54 -1.32
C PRO A 179 3.85 15.13 -0.82
N ARG A 180 4.46 14.79 0.33
CA ARG A 180 4.40 13.45 0.93
C ARG A 180 3.82 13.52 2.33
N SER A 181 3.00 12.51 2.64
CA SER A 181 2.45 12.35 3.98
C SER A 181 2.66 10.92 4.46
N TYR A 182 2.95 10.76 5.75
CA TYR A 182 3.02 9.47 6.41
C TYR A 182 1.92 9.40 7.48
N ILE A 183 1.13 8.32 7.47
CA ILE A 183 0.13 8.01 8.49
C ILE A 183 0.61 6.75 9.21
N TYR A 184 0.91 6.87 10.50
CA TYR A 184 1.35 5.78 11.35
C TYR A 184 0.20 5.21 12.16
N ALA A 185 -0.04 3.89 12.10
CA ALA A 185 -1.01 3.18 12.91
C ALA A 185 -0.40 2.85 14.29
N LYS A 186 -0.96 3.43 15.37
CA LYS A 186 -0.35 3.38 16.71
C LYS A 186 -0.58 2.08 17.47
N GLN A 187 -1.63 1.32 17.11
CA GLN A 187 -1.92 0.05 17.77
C GLN A 187 -1.02 -1.06 17.17
N ILE A 188 0.18 -1.17 17.72
CA ILE A 188 1.23 -2.07 17.25
C ILE A 188 0.92 -3.49 17.71
N THR A 189 0.78 -4.43 16.77
CA THR A 189 0.68 -5.86 17.07
C THR A 189 1.10 -6.70 15.86
N PRO A 190 1.87 -7.76 16.01
CA PRO A 190 2.66 -8.17 17.19
C PRO A 190 3.99 -7.44 17.29
N ALA A 191 4.42 -6.71 16.23
CA ALA A 191 5.71 -6.00 16.17
C ALA A 191 5.59 -4.69 15.43
N ASP A 192 6.42 -3.71 15.79
CA ASP A 192 6.49 -2.39 15.16
C ASP A 192 7.29 -2.42 13.84
N THR A 193 6.69 -2.99 12.80
CA THR A 193 7.31 -3.04 11.47
C THR A 193 7.47 -1.64 10.85
N PHE A 194 6.54 -0.74 11.12
CA PHE A 194 6.45 0.56 10.44
C PHE A 194 6.95 1.76 11.27
N GLY A 195 7.24 1.57 12.55
CA GLY A 195 7.83 2.60 13.42
C GLY A 195 9.15 3.19 12.92
N PRO A 196 10.07 2.42 12.33
CA PRO A 196 11.27 2.98 11.72
C PRO A 196 10.97 4.02 10.63
N PHE A 197 9.97 3.76 9.76
CA PHE A 197 9.55 4.70 8.72
C PHE A 197 8.81 5.91 9.31
N ALA A 198 7.95 5.69 10.31
CA ALA A 198 7.28 6.73 11.06
C ALA A 198 8.28 7.72 11.67
N ARG A 199 9.29 7.21 12.39
CA ARG A 199 10.36 8.04 12.97
C ARG A 199 11.17 8.78 11.91
N ARG A 200 11.55 8.11 10.81
CA ARG A 200 12.31 8.73 9.72
C ARG A 200 11.56 9.87 9.04
N THR A 201 10.24 9.75 8.89
CA THR A 201 9.42 10.73 8.17
C THR A 201 8.88 11.86 9.05
N LYS A 202 8.79 11.66 10.37
CA LYS A 202 8.16 12.58 11.31
C LYS A 202 8.76 14.00 11.26
N ASP A 203 10.10 14.08 11.22
CA ASP A 203 10.84 15.34 11.25
C ASP A 203 11.58 15.62 9.92
N ALA A 204 11.32 14.82 8.89
CA ALA A 204 12.01 14.94 7.61
C ALA A 204 11.45 16.12 6.77
N PRO A 205 12.30 16.95 6.15
CA PRO A 205 11.86 18.01 5.27
C PRO A 205 10.99 17.49 4.11
N GLY A 206 9.90 18.20 3.83
CA GLY A 206 8.98 17.85 2.74
C GLY A 206 8.01 16.73 3.08
N TRP A 207 7.95 16.29 4.34
CA TRP A 207 6.98 15.34 4.84
C TRP A 207 5.97 16.00 5.77
N ARG A 208 4.71 15.48 5.72
CA ARG A 208 3.69 15.72 6.74
C ARG A 208 3.45 14.40 7.48
N TYR A 209 3.50 14.44 8.79
CA TYR A 209 3.34 13.27 9.64
C TYR A 209 2.01 13.28 10.36
N PHE A 210 1.35 12.13 10.41
CA PHE A 210 0.07 11.92 11.08
C PHE A 210 0.06 10.57 11.79
N GLU A 211 -0.78 10.47 12.80
CA GLU A 211 -1.02 9.22 13.53
C GLU A 211 -2.52 8.87 13.46
N ILE A 212 -2.80 7.58 13.39
CA ILE A 212 -4.15 7.04 13.51
C ILE A 212 -4.19 6.03 14.64
N ASP A 213 -5.22 6.14 15.50
CA ASP A 213 -5.46 5.18 16.57
C ASP A 213 -6.20 3.96 16.01
N SER A 214 -5.45 3.07 15.41
CA SER A 214 -5.92 1.86 14.75
C SER A 214 -4.78 0.87 14.64
N THR A 215 -5.11 -0.37 14.32
CA THR A 215 -4.16 -1.38 13.86
C THR A 215 -3.73 -1.16 12.43
N HIS A 216 -2.93 -2.08 11.90
CA HIS A 216 -2.33 -2.01 10.55
C HIS A 216 -3.33 -1.83 9.40
N THR A 217 -4.61 -2.16 9.56
CA THR A 217 -5.60 -2.13 8.48
C THR A 217 -6.75 -1.15 8.74
N PRO A 218 -6.50 0.17 8.94
CA PRO A 218 -7.53 1.14 9.28
C PRO A 218 -8.62 1.32 8.22
N ASN A 219 -8.33 0.98 6.97
CA ASN A 219 -9.34 0.92 5.90
C ASN A 219 -10.44 -0.12 6.15
N VAL A 220 -10.20 -1.08 7.05
CA VAL A 220 -11.17 -2.13 7.46
C VAL A 220 -11.67 -1.89 8.88
N THR A 221 -10.76 -1.62 9.83
CA THR A 221 -11.05 -1.58 11.27
C THR A 221 -11.48 -0.21 11.77
N ALA A 222 -11.10 0.87 11.09
CA ALA A 222 -11.40 2.26 11.47
C ALA A 222 -11.62 3.17 10.24
N PRO A 223 -12.53 2.80 9.29
CA PRO A 223 -12.64 3.48 8.00
C PRO A 223 -13.09 4.93 8.14
N GLU A 224 -13.97 5.27 9.09
CA GLU A 224 -14.43 6.64 9.33
C GLU A 224 -13.29 7.53 9.86
N THR A 225 -12.49 7.01 10.79
CA THR A 225 -11.32 7.72 11.32
C THR A 225 -10.28 7.96 10.24
N LEU A 226 -10.02 6.94 9.39
CA LEU A 226 -9.13 7.09 8.25
C LEU A 226 -9.66 8.13 7.26
N MET A 227 -10.97 8.12 6.97
CA MET A 227 -11.57 9.08 6.05
C MET A 227 -11.42 10.53 6.55
N ALA A 228 -11.71 10.77 7.82
CA ALA A 228 -11.54 12.10 8.43
C ALA A 228 -10.09 12.60 8.33
N LEU A 229 -9.13 11.70 8.53
CA LEU A 229 -7.71 12.02 8.41
C LEU A 229 -7.30 12.30 6.95
N LEU A 230 -7.77 11.51 6.00
CA LEU A 230 -7.50 11.75 4.58
C LEU A 230 -8.07 13.08 4.10
N GLN A 231 -9.27 13.47 4.53
CA GLN A 231 -9.84 14.80 4.25
C GLN A 231 -8.95 15.93 4.79
N LYS A 232 -8.43 15.80 6.02
CA LYS A 232 -7.50 16.78 6.62
C LYS A 232 -6.19 16.88 5.82
N ILE A 233 -5.73 15.78 5.24
CA ILE A 233 -4.48 15.74 4.47
C ILE A 233 -4.65 16.45 3.12
N VAL A 234 -5.80 16.36 2.48
CA VAL A 234 -6.02 16.93 1.14
C VAL A 234 -6.73 18.30 1.16
N ALA A 235 -7.09 18.79 2.34
CA ALA A 235 -7.62 20.16 2.53
C ALA A 235 -6.51 21.19 2.31
#